data_9aa9379776f540a960e7242e6fa3a241
#
_entry.id   9aa9379776f540a960e7242e6fa3a241
#
_cell.length_a   1.000
_cell.length_b   1.000
_cell.length_c   1.000
_cell.angle_alpha   90.00
_cell.angle_beta   90.00
_cell.angle_gamma   90.00
#
_symmetry.space_group_name_H-M   'P 1'
#
loop_
_entity.id
_entity.type
_entity.pdbx_description
1 polymer ?
#
loop_
_entity_poly.entity_id
_entity_poly.type
_entity_poly.pdbx_seq_one_letter_code
_entity_poly.pdbx_strand_id
1 'polypeptide(L)'
;MQKEFGYARVSTAHQHEDRQIQALLEYGIDERSIVVDKESGRSFERVGYLSLKENLLRPGDILAVTELDRLGRNKAMIKSELEWFKAHGIRVKILDVPTTLIDCGDQNWVLDMVSNILIEVMASVAEEERVKIHQRQAEGIAVAKAKGVSFGRPPVSKPDRYEEIMTLVDSGQMKSVEAMRELGVKKTTYYKLRQTYWQAADRA
;
A
#
# COMPACT_ATOMS: atom_id res chain seq x y z
N MET A 1 -28.02 -10.43 20.25
CA MET A 1 -28.53 -9.86 18.99
C MET A 1 -27.33 -9.79 18.07
N GLN A 2 -27.35 -10.49 16.95
CA GLN A 2 -26.28 -10.48 15.95
C GLN A 2 -26.14 -9.09 15.34
N LYS A 3 -24.92 -8.58 15.25
CA LYS A 3 -24.63 -7.30 14.60
C LYS A 3 -23.81 -7.53 13.32
N GLU A 4 -24.02 -6.65 12.35
CA GLU A 4 -23.25 -6.64 11.13
C GLU A 4 -22.37 -5.38 11.08
N PHE A 5 -21.08 -5.56 10.84
CA PHE A 5 -20.09 -4.49 10.69
C PHE A 5 -19.52 -4.50 9.30
N GLY A 6 -19.26 -3.32 8.73
CA GLY A 6 -18.54 -3.14 7.50
C GLY A 6 -17.10 -2.71 7.75
N TYR A 7 -16.16 -3.18 6.94
CA TYR A 7 -14.79 -2.66 6.94
C TYR A 7 -14.36 -2.26 5.53
N ALA A 8 -13.87 -1.02 5.42
CA ALA A 8 -13.30 -0.47 4.21
C ALA A 8 -11.87 0.01 4.46
N ARG A 9 -10.99 -0.22 3.49
CA ARG A 9 -9.62 0.28 3.49
C ARG A 9 -9.39 1.09 2.23
N VAL A 10 -9.08 2.37 2.41
CA VAL A 10 -9.00 3.33 1.32
C VAL A 10 -7.59 3.91 1.21
N SER A 11 -7.09 4.02 -0.02
CA SER A 11 -5.89 4.78 -0.31
C SER A 11 -6.23 6.26 -0.38
N THR A 12 -5.25 7.15 -0.22
CA THR A 12 -5.42 8.62 -0.19
C THR A 12 -6.08 9.26 -1.43
N ALA A 13 -6.44 8.49 -2.45
CA ALA A 13 -7.20 8.95 -3.62
C ALA A 13 -8.71 8.80 -3.37
N HIS A 14 -9.39 9.92 -3.19
CA HIS A 14 -10.82 10.03 -2.82
C HIS A 14 -11.81 9.20 -3.65
N GLN A 15 -11.50 8.84 -4.89
CA GLN A 15 -12.44 8.14 -5.79
C GLN A 15 -12.71 6.67 -5.44
N HIS A 16 -11.84 6.00 -4.66
CA HIS A 16 -12.04 4.60 -4.27
C HIS A 16 -12.68 4.46 -2.88
N GLU A 17 -12.67 5.52 -2.09
CA GLU A 17 -13.26 5.58 -0.74
C GLU A 17 -14.77 5.42 -0.83
N ASP A 18 -15.40 6.27 -1.63
CA ASP A 18 -16.86 6.31 -1.79
C ASP A 18 -17.42 4.99 -2.31
N ARG A 19 -16.73 4.31 -3.23
CA ARG A 19 -17.19 3.07 -3.83
C ARG A 19 -17.30 1.91 -2.83
N GLN A 20 -16.32 1.73 -1.94
CA GLN A 20 -16.35 0.65 -0.96
C GLN A 20 -17.44 0.89 0.10
N ILE A 21 -17.51 2.13 0.60
CA ILE A 21 -18.52 2.53 1.58
C ILE A 21 -19.91 2.37 0.96
N GLN A 22 -20.10 2.85 -0.27
CA GLN A 22 -21.37 2.74 -0.97
C GLN A 22 -21.79 1.27 -1.18
N ALA A 23 -20.88 0.38 -1.59
CA ALA A 23 -21.16 -1.04 -1.73
C ALA A 23 -21.59 -1.70 -0.40
N LEU A 24 -20.98 -1.32 0.72
CA LEU A 24 -21.37 -1.80 2.04
C LEU A 24 -22.75 -1.26 2.47
N LEU A 25 -23.05 0.01 2.17
CA LEU A 25 -24.37 0.61 2.42
C LEU A 25 -25.46 -0.04 1.56
N GLU A 26 -25.19 -0.26 0.28
CA GLU A 26 -26.10 -0.94 -0.65
C GLU A 26 -26.37 -2.39 -0.23
N TYR A 27 -25.37 -3.04 0.35
CA TYR A 27 -25.51 -4.37 0.94
C TYR A 27 -26.40 -4.37 2.19
N GLY A 28 -26.60 -3.21 2.84
CA GLY A 28 -27.47 -3.04 4.01
C GLY A 28 -26.74 -2.83 5.35
N ILE A 29 -25.43 -2.60 5.34
CA ILE A 29 -24.69 -2.24 6.58
C ILE A 29 -25.04 -0.81 6.98
N ASP A 30 -25.37 -0.61 8.26
CA ASP A 30 -25.59 0.74 8.81
C ASP A 30 -24.28 1.55 8.73
N GLU A 31 -24.37 2.81 8.31
CA GLU A 31 -23.22 3.71 8.16
C GLU A 31 -22.37 3.79 9.43
N ARG A 32 -23.03 3.79 10.61
CA ARG A 32 -22.36 3.84 11.93
C ARG A 32 -21.60 2.58 12.27
N SER A 33 -21.89 1.48 11.57
CA SER A 33 -21.23 0.18 11.73
C SER A 33 -20.11 -0.04 10.71
N ILE A 34 -19.84 0.95 9.84
CA ILE A 34 -18.74 0.88 8.87
C ILE A 34 -17.48 1.51 9.47
N VAL A 35 -16.44 0.71 9.59
CA VAL A 35 -15.11 1.15 10.04
C VAL A 35 -14.22 1.36 8.82
N VAL A 36 -13.57 2.53 8.74
CA VAL A 36 -12.74 2.92 7.61
C VAL A 36 -11.32 3.22 8.06
N ASP A 37 -10.34 2.54 7.46
CA ASP A 37 -8.92 2.85 7.62
C ASP A 37 -8.39 3.58 6.38
N LYS A 38 -7.70 4.71 6.60
CA LYS A 38 -7.01 5.48 5.55
C LYS A 38 -5.55 5.04 5.44
N GLU A 39 -5.17 4.50 4.30
CA GLU A 39 -3.80 4.12 4.03
C GLU A 39 -2.96 5.36 3.70
N SER A 40 -2.10 5.80 4.62
CA SER A 40 -1.05 6.75 4.30
C SER A 40 0.16 6.02 3.74
N GLY A 41 0.78 6.50 2.67
CA GLY A 41 1.85 5.81 1.94
C GLY A 41 3.13 5.47 2.74
N ARG A 42 3.16 5.79 4.05
CA ARG A 42 4.28 5.52 4.96
C ARG A 42 3.92 4.71 6.20
N SER A 43 2.66 4.67 6.61
CA SER A 43 2.22 3.94 7.82
C SER A 43 1.15 2.93 7.43
N PHE A 44 1.35 1.70 7.89
CA PHE A 44 0.41 0.60 7.72
C PHE A 44 -0.38 0.37 9.01
N GLU A 45 -0.71 1.42 9.70
CA GLU A 45 -1.50 1.33 10.92
C GLU A 45 -2.96 1.13 10.55
N ARG A 46 -3.45 -0.07 10.82
CA ARG A 46 -4.86 -0.48 10.69
C ARG A 46 -5.57 -0.30 12.03
N VAL A 47 -5.55 0.92 12.56
CA VAL A 47 -6.09 1.21 13.89
C VAL A 47 -7.58 0.87 13.97
N GLY A 48 -8.34 1.23 12.93
CA GLY A 48 -9.76 0.92 12.84
C GLY A 48 -10.01 -0.59 12.80
N TYR A 49 -9.25 -1.32 11.98
CA TYR A 49 -9.37 -2.78 11.89
C TYR A 49 -9.02 -3.50 13.20
N LEU A 50 -7.95 -3.08 13.85
CA LEU A 50 -7.57 -3.64 15.15
C LEU A 50 -8.64 -3.36 16.20
N SER A 51 -9.15 -2.11 16.24
CA SER A 51 -10.25 -1.76 17.14
C SER A 51 -11.52 -2.55 16.84
N LEU A 52 -11.83 -2.79 15.57
CA LEU A 52 -12.95 -3.63 15.16
C LEU A 52 -12.81 -5.05 15.72
N LYS A 53 -11.63 -5.68 15.56
CA LYS A 53 -11.35 -7.04 16.04
C LYS A 53 -11.39 -7.15 17.56
N GLU A 54 -10.77 -6.22 18.26
CA GLU A 54 -10.54 -6.33 19.71
C GLU A 54 -11.70 -5.78 20.53
N ASN A 55 -12.34 -4.72 20.04
CA ASN A 55 -13.30 -3.95 20.87
C ASN A 55 -14.74 -4.05 20.39
N LEU A 56 -15.01 -4.22 19.10
CA LEU A 56 -16.37 -4.14 18.55
C LEU A 56 -16.99 -5.49 18.27
N LEU A 57 -16.29 -6.39 17.56
CA LEU A 57 -16.81 -7.68 17.17
C LEU A 57 -16.96 -8.65 18.37
N ARG A 58 -18.04 -9.40 18.37
CA ARG A 58 -18.36 -10.43 19.38
C ARG A 58 -18.71 -11.75 18.67
N PRO A 59 -18.57 -12.90 19.35
CA PRO A 59 -19.01 -14.17 18.80
C PRO A 59 -20.46 -14.11 18.31
N GLY A 60 -20.69 -14.55 17.09
CA GLY A 60 -21.98 -14.49 16.42
C GLY A 60 -22.19 -13.25 15.53
N ASP A 61 -21.32 -12.24 15.59
CA ASP A 61 -21.38 -11.08 14.70
C ASP A 61 -20.88 -11.39 13.30
N ILE A 62 -21.18 -10.49 12.37
CA ILE A 62 -20.80 -10.59 10.95
C ILE A 62 -19.87 -9.42 10.61
N LEU A 63 -18.78 -9.70 9.93
CA LEU A 63 -17.92 -8.71 9.28
C LEU A 63 -18.11 -8.78 7.78
N ALA A 64 -18.57 -7.68 7.16
CA ALA A 64 -18.67 -7.53 5.70
C ALA A 64 -17.50 -6.71 5.17
N VAL A 65 -16.89 -7.20 4.07
CA VAL A 65 -15.85 -6.50 3.30
C VAL A 65 -16.19 -6.58 1.82
N THR A 66 -15.74 -5.61 1.03
CA THR A 66 -15.99 -5.62 -0.41
C THR A 66 -15.17 -6.68 -1.12
N GLU A 67 -13.89 -6.80 -0.77
CA GLU A 67 -12.89 -7.65 -1.42
C GLU A 67 -11.99 -8.31 -0.37
N LEU A 68 -11.42 -9.48 -0.72
CA LEU A 68 -10.51 -10.24 0.15
C LEU A 68 -9.25 -9.46 0.57
N ASP A 69 -8.72 -8.63 -0.31
CA ASP A 69 -7.50 -7.86 -0.05
C ASP A 69 -7.68 -6.79 1.04
N ARG A 70 -8.94 -6.52 1.46
CA ARG A 70 -9.22 -5.67 2.63
C ARG A 70 -8.74 -6.33 3.91
N LEU A 71 -8.77 -7.66 3.99
CA LEU A 71 -8.33 -8.42 5.17
C LEU A 71 -6.80 -8.50 5.26
N GLY A 72 -6.09 -8.59 4.14
CA GLY A 72 -4.64 -8.73 4.14
C GLY A 72 -3.98 -8.41 2.80
N ARG A 73 -2.67 -8.15 2.82
CA ARG A 73 -1.89 -7.82 1.62
C ARG A 73 -1.40 -9.03 0.83
N ASN A 74 -1.43 -10.20 1.44
CA ASN A 74 -0.98 -11.45 0.83
C ASN A 74 -1.82 -12.61 1.33
N LYS A 75 -1.70 -13.76 0.64
CA LYS A 75 -2.43 -14.98 0.94
C LYS A 75 -2.27 -15.44 2.40
N ALA A 76 -1.07 -15.37 2.95
CA ALA A 76 -0.79 -15.84 4.31
C ALA A 76 -1.53 -14.97 5.35
N MET A 77 -1.51 -13.64 5.17
CA MET A 77 -2.25 -12.72 6.04
C MET A 77 -3.76 -12.93 5.94
N ILE A 78 -4.30 -13.04 4.72
CA ILE A 78 -5.74 -13.27 4.51
C ILE A 78 -6.16 -14.58 5.20
N LYS A 79 -5.41 -15.64 5.01
CA LYS A 79 -5.68 -16.94 5.64
C LYS A 79 -5.66 -16.84 7.17
N SER A 80 -4.64 -16.23 7.73
CA SER A 80 -4.52 -16.03 9.18
C SER A 80 -5.68 -15.20 9.75
N GLU A 81 -6.14 -14.16 9.05
CA GLU A 81 -7.28 -13.35 9.46
C GLU A 81 -8.59 -14.16 9.43
N LEU A 82 -8.83 -14.93 8.37
CA LEU A 82 -10.03 -15.78 8.27
C LEU A 82 -10.05 -16.88 9.34
N GLU A 83 -8.89 -17.49 9.63
CA GLU A 83 -8.74 -18.45 10.73
C GLU A 83 -9.03 -17.80 12.09
N TRP A 84 -8.56 -16.58 12.28
CA TRP A 84 -8.83 -15.82 13.49
C TRP A 84 -10.33 -15.53 13.67
N PHE A 85 -11.02 -15.03 12.65
CA PHE A 85 -12.46 -14.76 12.71
C PHE A 85 -13.26 -16.03 12.98
N LYS A 86 -12.90 -17.13 12.32
CA LYS A 86 -13.52 -18.44 12.54
C LYS A 86 -13.34 -18.91 13.98
N ALA A 87 -12.14 -18.80 14.54
CA ALA A 87 -11.85 -19.20 15.92
C ALA A 87 -12.61 -18.36 16.95
N HIS A 88 -12.96 -17.10 16.60
CA HIS A 88 -13.73 -16.20 17.47
C HIS A 88 -15.24 -16.23 17.19
N GLY A 89 -15.69 -17.15 16.33
CA GLY A 89 -17.12 -17.28 16.01
C GLY A 89 -17.71 -16.09 15.25
N ILE A 90 -16.87 -15.37 14.50
CA ILE A 90 -17.25 -14.23 13.67
C ILE A 90 -17.34 -14.69 12.22
N ARG A 91 -18.48 -14.44 11.58
CA ARG A 91 -18.70 -14.76 10.19
C ARG A 91 -18.18 -13.64 9.29
N VAL A 92 -17.42 -13.98 8.26
CA VAL A 92 -16.94 -13.02 7.25
C VAL A 92 -17.76 -13.16 5.99
N LYS A 93 -18.33 -12.05 5.53
CA LYS A 93 -19.02 -11.90 4.24
C LYS A 93 -18.17 -11.04 3.32
N ILE A 94 -17.97 -11.52 2.08
CA ILE A 94 -17.15 -10.84 1.07
C ILE A 94 -18.06 -10.57 -0.11
N LEU A 95 -18.31 -9.29 -0.43
CA LEU A 95 -19.32 -8.91 -1.42
C LEU A 95 -18.99 -9.42 -2.83
N ASP A 96 -17.71 -9.48 -3.18
CA ASP A 96 -17.24 -10.04 -4.46
C ASP A 96 -17.27 -11.57 -4.51
N VAL A 97 -17.62 -12.24 -3.40
CA VAL A 97 -17.71 -13.70 -3.31
C VAL A 97 -19.14 -14.09 -2.89
N PRO A 98 -20.09 -14.21 -3.83
CA PRO A 98 -21.51 -14.40 -3.53
C PRO A 98 -21.84 -15.59 -2.63
N THR A 99 -21.01 -16.65 -2.68
CA THR A 99 -21.17 -17.83 -1.83
C THR A 99 -20.99 -17.53 -0.33
N THR A 100 -20.27 -16.47 0.04
CA THR A 100 -20.11 -16.05 1.43
C THR A 100 -21.34 -15.34 1.98
N LEU A 101 -22.21 -14.86 1.11
CA LEU A 101 -23.42 -14.09 1.44
C LEU A 101 -24.63 -14.97 1.76
N ILE A 102 -24.58 -16.26 1.32
CA ILE A 102 -25.70 -17.18 1.49
C ILE A 102 -25.83 -17.57 2.96
N ASP A 103 -27.05 -17.50 3.51
CA ASP A 103 -27.37 -17.93 4.85
C ASP A 103 -28.17 -19.23 4.80
N CYS A 104 -27.62 -20.33 5.30
CA CYS A 104 -28.21 -21.68 5.20
C CYS A 104 -28.60 -22.26 6.56
N GLY A 105 -28.84 -21.45 7.58
CA GLY A 105 -29.29 -21.92 8.88
C GLY A 105 -28.32 -22.97 9.48
N ASP A 106 -28.84 -24.10 9.96
CA ASP A 106 -28.05 -25.12 10.67
C ASP A 106 -27.03 -25.89 9.79
N GLN A 107 -27.07 -25.74 8.45
CA GLN A 107 -26.11 -26.37 7.51
C GLN A 107 -24.94 -25.44 7.14
N ASN A 108 -24.71 -24.39 7.90
CA ASN A 108 -23.66 -23.40 7.66
C ASN A 108 -22.25 -24.01 7.49
N TRP A 109 -21.95 -25.18 8.12
CA TRP A 109 -20.62 -25.78 8.03
C TRP A 109 -20.22 -26.19 6.59
N VAL A 110 -21.18 -26.62 5.75
CA VAL A 110 -20.91 -26.98 4.34
C VAL A 110 -20.58 -25.72 3.54
N LEU A 111 -21.34 -24.65 3.75
CA LEU A 111 -21.09 -23.37 3.10
C LEU A 111 -19.80 -22.73 3.57
N ASP A 112 -19.49 -22.81 4.85
CA ASP A 112 -18.23 -22.36 5.40
C ASP A 112 -17.06 -23.13 4.79
N MET A 113 -17.20 -24.42 4.60
CA MET A 113 -16.18 -25.25 3.93
C MET A 113 -16.02 -24.83 2.45
N VAL A 114 -17.09 -24.72 1.69
CA VAL A 114 -17.07 -24.30 0.29
C VAL A 114 -16.52 -22.89 0.15
N SER A 115 -16.95 -21.96 1.01
CA SER A 115 -16.47 -20.58 1.03
C SER A 115 -14.97 -20.53 1.33
N ASN A 116 -14.48 -21.29 2.30
CA ASN A 116 -13.06 -21.37 2.62
C ASN A 116 -12.24 -21.89 1.45
N ILE A 117 -12.71 -22.94 0.75
CA ILE A 117 -12.04 -23.48 -0.45
C ILE A 117 -12.00 -22.43 -1.56
N LEU A 118 -13.12 -21.76 -1.84
CA LEU A 118 -13.19 -20.71 -2.86
C LEU A 118 -12.28 -19.54 -2.53
N ILE A 119 -12.27 -19.11 -1.27
CA ILE A 119 -11.37 -18.05 -0.78
C ILE A 119 -9.91 -18.45 -0.97
N GLU A 120 -9.55 -19.70 -0.67
CA GLU A 120 -8.19 -20.20 -0.85
C GLU A 120 -7.78 -20.24 -2.32
N VAL A 121 -8.68 -20.67 -3.20
CA VAL A 121 -8.46 -20.68 -4.65
C VAL A 121 -8.32 -19.24 -5.19
N MET A 122 -9.25 -18.36 -4.85
CA MET A 122 -9.20 -16.96 -5.29
C MET A 122 -7.95 -16.22 -4.78
N ALA A 123 -7.57 -16.43 -3.51
CA ALA A 123 -6.34 -15.88 -2.97
C ALA A 123 -5.09 -16.40 -3.70
N SER A 124 -5.12 -17.66 -4.14
CA SER A 124 -4.03 -18.26 -4.92
C SER A 124 -3.93 -17.65 -6.31
N VAL A 125 -5.06 -17.48 -7.00
CA VAL A 125 -5.12 -16.84 -8.33
C VAL A 125 -4.66 -15.38 -8.25
N ALA A 126 -5.12 -14.64 -7.26
CA ALA A 126 -4.71 -13.24 -7.06
C ALA A 126 -3.20 -13.11 -6.80
N GLU A 127 -2.61 -14.02 -6.03
CA GLU A 127 -1.15 -14.00 -5.79
C GLU A 127 -0.37 -14.34 -7.07
N GLU A 128 -0.83 -15.32 -7.86
CA GLU A 128 -0.22 -15.61 -9.16
C GLU A 128 -0.26 -14.41 -10.11
N GLU A 129 -1.39 -13.74 -10.17
CA GLU A 129 -1.53 -12.55 -11.01
C GLU A 129 -0.60 -11.43 -10.57
N ARG A 130 -0.49 -11.20 -9.26
CA ARG A 130 0.45 -10.24 -8.68
C ARG A 130 1.90 -10.57 -9.04
N VAL A 131 2.31 -11.84 -8.93
CA VAL A 131 3.65 -12.28 -9.32
C VAL A 131 3.89 -12.01 -10.81
N LYS A 132 2.93 -12.36 -11.67
CA LYS A 132 3.00 -12.10 -13.12
C LYS A 132 3.11 -10.60 -13.45
N ILE A 133 2.37 -9.75 -12.74
CA ILE A 133 2.46 -8.29 -12.91
C ILE A 133 3.85 -7.78 -12.52
N HIS A 134 4.38 -8.19 -11.37
CA HIS A 134 5.73 -7.81 -10.94
C HIS A 134 6.81 -8.29 -11.91
N GLN A 135 6.69 -9.52 -12.43
CA GLN A 135 7.61 -10.06 -13.41
C GLN A 135 7.60 -9.21 -14.71
N ARG A 136 6.41 -8.96 -15.27
CA ARG A 136 6.25 -8.11 -16.47
C ARG A 136 6.79 -6.70 -16.26
N GLN A 137 6.58 -6.14 -15.06
CA GLN A 137 7.11 -4.83 -14.70
C GLN A 137 8.65 -4.84 -14.65
N ALA A 138 9.25 -5.87 -14.04
CA ALA A 138 10.70 -6.02 -13.98
C ALA A 138 11.31 -6.17 -15.37
N GLU A 139 10.71 -7.00 -16.23
CA GLU A 139 11.11 -7.18 -17.62
C GLU A 139 10.99 -5.86 -18.41
N GLY A 140 9.87 -5.14 -18.25
CA GLY A 140 9.67 -3.84 -18.89
C GLY A 140 10.72 -2.79 -18.45
N ILE A 141 11.05 -2.76 -17.16
CA ILE A 141 12.09 -1.88 -16.61
C ILE A 141 13.46 -2.27 -17.18
N ALA A 142 13.77 -3.56 -17.28
CA ALA A 142 15.04 -4.04 -17.83
C ALA A 142 15.21 -3.63 -19.31
N VAL A 143 14.16 -3.81 -20.13
CA VAL A 143 14.15 -3.38 -21.54
C VAL A 143 14.28 -1.87 -21.66
N ALA A 144 13.57 -1.09 -20.84
CA ALA A 144 13.66 0.36 -20.87
C ALA A 144 15.05 0.88 -20.45
N LYS A 145 15.67 0.26 -19.43
CA LYS A 145 17.07 0.56 -19.06
C LYS A 145 18.05 0.24 -20.18
N ALA A 146 17.88 -0.89 -20.89
CA ALA A 146 18.70 -1.24 -22.03
C ALA A 146 18.58 -0.22 -23.19
N LYS A 147 17.42 0.44 -23.30
CA LYS A 147 17.17 1.55 -24.24
C LYS A 147 17.63 2.92 -23.71
N GLY A 148 18.32 2.98 -22.58
CA GLY A 148 18.84 4.23 -21.99
C GLY A 148 17.82 5.04 -21.19
N VAL A 149 16.63 4.52 -20.91
CA VAL A 149 15.65 5.21 -20.07
C VAL A 149 16.11 5.16 -18.61
N SER A 150 16.24 6.33 -17.99
CA SER A 150 16.59 6.46 -16.57
C SER A 150 15.32 6.47 -15.72
N PHE A 151 15.28 5.63 -14.68
CA PHE A 151 14.19 5.56 -13.71
C PHE A 151 14.61 6.23 -12.40
N GLY A 152 13.63 6.76 -11.69
CA GLY A 152 13.80 7.40 -10.40
C GLY A 152 13.78 8.92 -10.49
N ARG A 153 14.17 9.56 -9.39
CA ARG A 153 14.25 11.02 -9.33
C ARG A 153 15.36 11.50 -10.30
N PRO A 154 15.06 12.47 -11.18
CA PRO A 154 16.07 13.03 -12.06
C PRO A 154 17.32 13.44 -11.28
N PRO A 155 18.52 13.19 -11.81
CA PRO A 155 19.75 13.69 -11.20
C PRO A 155 19.68 15.21 -11.06
N VAL A 156 20.25 15.73 -10.00
CA VAL A 156 20.34 17.18 -9.82
C VAL A 156 21.23 17.71 -10.93
N SER A 157 20.71 18.59 -11.78
CA SER A 157 21.48 19.26 -12.81
C SER A 157 22.57 20.14 -12.17
N LYS A 158 23.68 20.23 -12.85
CA LYS A 158 24.78 21.13 -12.48
C LYS A 158 24.25 22.58 -12.56
N PRO A 159 24.31 23.35 -11.47
CA PRO A 159 23.90 24.75 -11.49
C PRO A 159 24.82 25.59 -12.40
N ASP A 160 24.29 26.67 -12.93
CA ASP A 160 25.10 27.67 -13.63
C ASP A 160 26.21 28.20 -12.71
N ARG A 161 27.36 28.53 -13.29
CA ARG A 161 28.57 29.01 -12.55
C ARG A 161 29.11 28.04 -11.50
N TYR A 162 28.71 26.75 -11.52
CA TYR A 162 29.17 25.76 -10.55
C TYR A 162 30.71 25.63 -10.54
N GLU A 163 31.36 25.56 -11.70
CA GLU A 163 32.81 25.39 -11.81
C GLU A 163 33.58 26.60 -11.32
N GLU A 164 33.11 27.80 -11.67
CA GLU A 164 33.68 29.06 -11.18
C GLU A 164 33.64 29.14 -9.63
N ILE A 165 32.49 28.87 -9.07
CA ILE A 165 32.29 28.90 -7.61
C ILE A 165 33.12 27.83 -6.91
N MET A 166 33.21 26.61 -7.48
CA MET A 166 34.01 25.55 -6.88
C MET A 166 35.51 25.85 -6.93
N THR A 167 36.01 26.52 -7.97
CA THR A 167 37.37 26.97 -8.03
C THR A 167 37.72 28.00 -6.95
N LEU A 168 36.80 28.93 -6.67
CA LEU A 168 36.93 29.89 -5.59
C LEU A 168 36.91 29.22 -4.19
N VAL A 169 36.14 28.14 -4.03
CA VAL A 169 36.12 27.37 -2.78
C VAL A 169 37.44 26.62 -2.56
N ASP A 170 37.95 25.97 -3.59
CA ASP A 170 39.19 25.16 -3.47
C ASP A 170 40.44 26.04 -3.39
N SER A 171 40.42 27.25 -3.97
CA SER A 171 41.49 28.26 -3.75
C SER A 171 41.43 28.96 -2.38
N GLY A 172 40.39 28.64 -1.57
CA GLY A 172 40.18 29.26 -0.24
C GLY A 172 39.63 30.70 -0.27
N GLN A 173 39.28 31.21 -1.44
CA GLN A 173 38.72 32.57 -1.62
C GLN A 173 37.23 32.65 -1.25
N MET A 174 36.53 31.50 -1.19
CA MET A 174 35.11 31.42 -0.81
C MET A 174 34.86 30.26 0.15
N LYS A 175 34.02 30.48 1.16
CA LYS A 175 33.60 29.42 2.08
C LYS A 175 32.48 28.58 1.47
N SER A 176 32.44 27.30 1.82
CA SER A 176 31.38 26.38 1.32
C SER A 176 29.95 26.88 1.65
N VAL A 177 29.77 27.63 2.74
CA VAL A 177 28.45 28.20 3.10
C VAL A 177 28.05 29.32 2.13
N GLU A 178 28.98 30.14 1.69
CA GLU A 178 28.77 31.18 0.70
C GLU A 178 28.47 30.57 -0.68
N ALA A 179 29.25 29.56 -1.06
CA ALA A 179 29.02 28.79 -2.29
C ALA A 179 27.63 28.16 -2.35
N MET A 180 27.12 27.62 -1.24
CA MET A 180 25.76 27.07 -1.19
C MET A 180 24.69 28.15 -1.44
N ARG A 181 24.91 29.37 -0.95
CA ARG A 181 23.99 30.51 -1.18
C ARG A 181 24.04 30.98 -2.63
N GLU A 182 25.22 31.15 -3.18
CA GLU A 182 25.41 31.59 -4.57
C GLU A 182 24.83 30.61 -5.57
N LEU A 183 24.98 29.30 -5.32
CA LEU A 183 24.42 28.24 -6.16
C LEU A 183 22.93 27.97 -5.90
N GLY A 184 22.33 28.58 -4.88
CA GLY A 184 20.92 28.37 -4.51
C GLY A 184 20.59 26.92 -4.09
N VAL A 185 21.58 26.18 -3.57
CA VAL A 185 21.40 24.76 -3.25
C VAL A 185 21.47 24.48 -1.74
N LYS A 186 20.72 23.47 -1.31
CA LYS A 186 20.80 23.01 0.09
C LYS A 186 22.08 22.22 0.35
N LYS A 187 22.54 22.17 1.61
CA LYS A 187 23.76 21.51 2.06
C LYS A 187 23.91 20.10 1.48
N THR A 188 22.89 19.26 1.58
CA THR A 188 22.91 17.89 1.03
C THR A 188 23.12 17.83 -0.47
N THR A 189 22.49 18.75 -1.22
CA THR A 189 22.65 18.88 -2.67
C THR A 189 24.04 19.35 -3.03
N TYR A 190 24.58 20.33 -2.33
CA TYR A 190 25.94 20.86 -2.56
C TYR A 190 26.99 19.77 -2.44
N TYR A 191 27.00 19.01 -1.34
CA TYR A 191 27.99 17.94 -1.16
C TYR A 191 27.80 16.78 -2.15
N LYS A 192 26.58 16.48 -2.57
CA LYS A 192 26.30 15.50 -3.62
C LYS A 192 26.84 15.95 -4.97
N LEU A 193 26.62 17.22 -5.35
CA LEU A 193 27.18 17.81 -6.57
C LEU A 193 28.70 17.81 -6.54
N ARG A 194 29.32 18.18 -5.41
CA ARG A 194 30.77 18.15 -5.21
C ARG A 194 31.33 16.75 -5.41
N GLN A 195 30.70 15.74 -4.83
CA GLN A 195 31.11 14.35 -5.02
C GLN A 195 30.97 13.87 -6.45
N THR A 196 29.88 14.26 -7.15
CA THR A 196 29.58 13.78 -8.49
C THR A 196 30.43 14.45 -9.56
N TYR A 197 30.62 15.76 -9.48
CA TYR A 197 31.21 16.56 -10.56
C TYR A 197 32.60 17.09 -10.25
N TRP A 198 32.97 17.27 -8.99
CA TRP A 198 34.24 17.88 -8.63
C TRP A 198 35.34 16.84 -8.39
N GLN A 199 35.04 15.78 -7.65
CA GLN A 199 35.99 14.69 -7.42
C GLN A 199 36.25 13.82 -8.66
N ALA A 200 35.37 13.90 -9.70
CA ALA A 200 35.60 13.23 -10.99
C ALA A 200 36.66 13.93 -11.82
N ALA A 201 36.87 15.24 -11.62
CA ALA A 201 37.89 16.00 -12.34
C ALA A 201 39.32 15.71 -11.88
N ASP A 202 39.54 15.28 -10.62
CA ASP A 202 40.83 14.89 -10.08
C ASP A 202 41.30 13.49 -10.51
N ARG A 203 40.47 12.74 -11.25
CA ARG A 203 40.76 11.37 -11.69
C ARG A 203 40.96 11.25 -13.22
N ALA A 204 40.89 12.36 -13.93
CA ALA A 204 41.14 12.47 -15.38
C ALA A 204 42.47 13.18 -15.66
#